data_147f8970a5e3a079643d2eceb8632bcd
#
_entry.id   147f8970a5e3a079643d2eceb8632bcd
#
_cell.length_a   1.000
_cell.length_b   1.000
_cell.length_c   1.000
_cell.angle_alpha   90.00
_cell.angle_beta   90.00
_cell.angle_gamma   90.00
#
_symmetry.space_group_name_H-M   'P 1'
#
loop_
_entity.id
_entity.type
_entity.pdbx_description
1 polymer ?
#
loop_
_entity_poly.entity_id
_entity_poly.type
_entity_poly.pdbx_seq_one_letter_code
_entity_poly.pdbx_strand_id
1 'polypeptide(L)'
;MDDKLQAFSAWLQQLSAETQRLQLLLEQERTALEARQAEALVSLSEEKGKTVTRMNELMLQLSGSAKVGEDFIQNILDALGLDEDSEVARQWREIRQMTSRCREMNEANGALISLLQESNRQIMSLFFGQRREQIDYGADGQARVNGDARLLGAG
;
A
#
# COMPACT_ATOMS: atom_id res chain seq x y z
N MET A 1 -34.08 8.06 -4.51
CA MET A 1 -33.42 6.85 -3.97
C MET A 1 -32.46 6.21 -4.98
N ASP A 2 -32.87 6.09 -6.22
CA ASP A 2 -32.01 5.52 -7.28
C ASP A 2 -30.68 6.27 -7.50
N ASP A 3 -30.71 7.61 -7.45
CA ASP A 3 -29.51 8.43 -7.65
C ASP A 3 -28.44 8.21 -6.58
N LYS A 4 -28.86 8.02 -5.32
CA LYS A 4 -27.92 7.75 -4.21
C LYS A 4 -27.32 6.36 -4.31
N LEU A 5 -28.14 5.39 -4.70
CA LEU A 5 -27.66 4.03 -4.92
C LEU A 5 -26.68 3.97 -6.10
N GLN A 6 -26.98 4.66 -7.19
CA GLN A 6 -26.09 4.75 -8.34
C GLN A 6 -24.77 5.42 -7.99
N ALA A 7 -24.81 6.54 -7.25
CA ALA A 7 -23.62 7.25 -6.80
C ALA A 7 -22.76 6.37 -5.88
N PHE A 8 -23.37 5.66 -4.96
CA PHE A 8 -22.65 4.74 -4.06
C PHE A 8 -22.07 3.54 -4.81
N SER A 9 -22.82 2.97 -5.74
CA SER A 9 -22.35 1.87 -6.60
C SER A 9 -21.17 2.30 -7.48
N ALA A 10 -21.21 3.50 -8.05
CA ALA A 10 -20.11 4.06 -8.84
C ALA A 10 -18.85 4.28 -7.97
N TRP A 11 -19.04 4.77 -6.74
CA TRP A 11 -17.94 4.92 -5.76
C TRP A 11 -17.32 3.57 -5.41
N LEU A 12 -18.13 2.54 -5.16
CA LEU A 12 -17.61 1.17 -4.91
C LEU A 12 -16.82 0.62 -6.08
N GLN A 13 -17.27 0.84 -7.31
CA GLN A 13 -16.55 0.41 -8.50
C GLN A 13 -15.17 1.09 -8.61
N GLN A 14 -15.09 2.38 -8.33
CA GLN A 14 -13.83 3.11 -8.32
C GLN A 14 -12.90 2.59 -7.23
N LEU A 15 -13.41 2.39 -6.02
CA LEU A 15 -12.63 1.83 -4.92
C LEU A 15 -12.15 0.41 -5.21
N SER A 16 -13.00 -0.42 -5.79
CA SER A 16 -12.63 -1.78 -6.23
C SER A 16 -11.48 -1.75 -7.25
N ALA A 17 -11.57 -0.88 -8.25
CA ALA A 17 -10.53 -0.74 -9.27
C ALA A 17 -9.19 -0.31 -8.67
N GLU A 18 -9.18 0.67 -7.76
CA GLU A 18 -7.94 1.10 -7.10
C GLU A 18 -7.38 0.03 -6.15
N THR A 19 -8.23 -0.73 -5.48
CA THR A 19 -7.80 -1.83 -4.62
C THR A 19 -7.19 -2.97 -5.43
N GLN A 20 -7.76 -3.32 -6.57
CA GLN A 20 -7.19 -4.30 -7.51
C GLN A 20 -5.84 -3.83 -8.04
N ARG A 21 -5.72 -2.55 -8.37
CA ARG A 21 -4.45 -1.95 -8.80
C ARG A 21 -3.39 -2.05 -7.71
N LEU A 22 -3.75 -1.76 -6.47
CA LEU A 22 -2.84 -1.90 -5.34
C LEU A 22 -2.36 -3.34 -5.17
N GLN A 23 -3.26 -4.31 -5.26
CA GLN A 23 -2.91 -5.73 -5.18
C GLN A 23 -1.91 -6.11 -6.27
N LEU A 24 -2.14 -5.70 -7.51
CA LEU A 24 -1.22 -5.96 -8.62
C LEU A 24 0.16 -5.34 -8.39
N LEU A 25 0.21 -4.10 -7.90
CA LEU A 25 1.46 -3.42 -7.58
C LEU A 25 2.24 -4.12 -6.47
N LEU A 26 1.56 -4.64 -5.46
CA LEU A 26 2.19 -5.41 -4.38
C LEU A 26 2.73 -6.75 -4.87
N GLU A 27 2.04 -7.43 -5.78
CA GLU A 27 2.53 -8.65 -6.44
C GLU A 27 3.78 -8.36 -7.28
N GLN A 28 3.78 -7.28 -8.04
CA GLN A 28 4.94 -6.83 -8.82
C GLN A 28 6.10 -6.41 -7.92
N GLU A 29 5.82 -5.74 -6.82
CA GLU A 29 6.84 -5.39 -5.81
C GLU A 29 7.48 -6.66 -5.23
N ARG A 30 6.71 -7.67 -4.90
CA ARG A 30 7.21 -8.97 -4.43
C ARG A 30 8.15 -9.61 -5.45
N THR A 31 7.74 -9.67 -6.70
CA THR A 31 8.55 -10.21 -7.80
C THR A 31 9.85 -9.43 -7.98
N ALA A 32 9.79 -8.11 -7.93
CA ALA A 32 10.96 -7.25 -8.04
C ALA A 32 11.93 -7.41 -6.86
N LEU A 33 11.41 -7.61 -5.65
CA LEU A 33 12.20 -7.89 -4.45
C LEU A 33 12.94 -9.22 -4.57
N GLU A 34 12.24 -10.27 -5.00
CA GLU A 34 12.83 -11.59 -5.20
C GLU A 34 13.90 -11.61 -6.29
N ALA A 35 13.70 -10.83 -7.36
CA ALA A 35 14.66 -10.65 -8.46
C ALA A 35 15.71 -9.57 -8.19
N ARG A 36 15.66 -8.88 -7.06
CA ARG A 36 16.57 -7.78 -6.67
C ARG A 36 16.66 -6.65 -7.70
N GLN A 37 15.53 -6.28 -8.27
CA GLN A 37 15.42 -5.22 -9.28
C GLN A 37 15.15 -3.86 -8.60
N ALA A 38 16.20 -3.18 -8.19
CA ALA A 38 16.12 -1.93 -7.42
C ALA A 38 15.38 -0.80 -8.16
N GLU A 39 15.62 -0.63 -9.45
CA GLU A 39 14.97 0.42 -10.26
C GLU A 39 13.45 0.19 -10.37
N ALA A 40 13.03 -1.06 -10.56
CA ALA A 40 11.62 -1.42 -10.59
C ALA A 40 10.93 -1.11 -9.25
N LEU A 41 11.61 -1.31 -8.12
CA LEU A 41 11.10 -1.03 -6.79
C LEU A 41 10.81 0.46 -6.57
N VAL A 42 11.64 1.35 -7.07
CA VAL A 42 11.42 2.80 -6.99
C VAL A 42 10.15 3.20 -7.73
N SER A 43 10.00 2.75 -8.97
CA SER A 43 8.82 3.02 -9.78
C SER A 43 7.53 2.45 -9.16
N LEU A 44 7.59 1.21 -8.66
CA LEU A 44 6.46 0.55 -8.00
C LEU A 44 6.06 1.26 -6.70
N SER A 45 7.03 1.77 -5.93
CA SER A 45 6.77 2.55 -4.72
C SER A 45 6.01 3.84 -5.03
N GLU A 46 6.37 4.55 -6.10
CA GLU A 46 5.65 5.74 -6.55
C GLU A 46 4.22 5.42 -6.97
N GLU A 47 4.02 4.40 -7.79
CA GLU A 47 2.70 3.98 -8.24
C GLU A 47 1.82 3.51 -7.08
N LYS A 48 2.39 2.77 -6.14
CA LYS A 48 1.72 2.36 -4.91
C LYS A 48 1.25 3.58 -4.08
N GLY A 49 2.12 4.58 -3.92
CA GLY A 49 1.79 5.82 -3.23
C GLY A 49 0.64 6.59 -3.89
N LYS A 50 0.64 6.69 -5.22
CA LYS A 50 -0.45 7.32 -5.99
C LYS A 50 -1.77 6.57 -5.81
N THR A 51 -1.74 5.25 -5.85
CA THR A 51 -2.93 4.41 -5.69
C THR A 51 -3.52 4.56 -4.29
N VAL A 52 -2.71 4.53 -3.24
CA VAL A 52 -3.15 4.76 -1.86
C VAL A 52 -3.74 6.16 -1.68
N THR A 53 -3.14 7.18 -2.29
CA THR A 53 -3.67 8.55 -2.28
C THR A 53 -5.06 8.61 -2.90
N ARG A 54 -5.29 7.98 -4.05
CA ARG A 54 -6.62 7.92 -4.68
C ARG A 54 -7.65 7.19 -3.82
N MET A 55 -7.25 6.08 -3.18
CA MET A 55 -8.11 5.37 -2.24
C MET A 55 -8.52 6.25 -1.06
N ASN A 56 -7.59 7.01 -0.50
CA ASN A 56 -7.86 7.96 0.57
C ASN A 56 -8.79 9.09 0.12
N GLU A 57 -8.60 9.61 -1.08
CA GLU A 57 -9.49 10.63 -1.68
C GLU A 57 -10.92 10.10 -1.84
N LEU A 58 -11.08 8.86 -2.31
CA LEU A 58 -12.40 8.22 -2.39
C LEU A 58 -13.07 8.07 -1.02
N MET A 59 -12.32 7.70 0.00
CA MET A 59 -12.83 7.62 1.38
C MET A 59 -13.24 9.00 1.90
N LEU A 60 -12.45 10.04 1.64
CA LEU A 60 -12.77 11.42 2.00
C LEU A 60 -14.04 11.93 1.32
N GLN A 61 -14.24 11.62 0.05
CA GLN A 61 -15.46 12.00 -0.69
C GLN A 61 -16.72 11.41 -0.05
N LEU A 62 -16.64 10.19 0.46
CA LEU A 62 -17.79 9.51 1.04
C LEU A 62 -18.09 9.96 2.46
N SER A 63 -17.08 10.10 3.30
CA SER A 63 -17.22 10.25 4.75
C SER A 63 -16.76 11.59 5.32
N GLY A 64 -16.07 12.40 4.52
CA GLY A 64 -15.35 13.58 5.01
C GLY A 64 -14.13 13.24 5.90
N SER A 65 -13.79 11.96 6.02
CA SER A 65 -12.63 11.47 6.78
C SER A 65 -11.95 10.31 6.08
N ALA A 66 -10.62 10.28 6.09
CA ALA A 66 -9.85 9.17 5.56
C ALA A 66 -9.98 7.88 6.39
N LYS A 67 -10.46 7.98 7.63
CA LYS A 67 -10.72 6.84 8.50
C LYS A 67 -12.21 6.55 8.53
N VAL A 68 -12.60 5.55 7.77
CA VAL A 68 -13.98 5.04 7.74
C VAL A 68 -13.99 3.76 8.56
N GLY A 69 -14.76 3.75 9.65
CA GLY A 69 -15.02 2.55 10.42
C GLY A 69 -15.93 1.58 9.64
N GLU A 70 -15.87 0.31 9.98
CA GLU A 70 -16.72 -0.73 9.37
C GLU A 70 -18.22 -0.39 9.47
N ASP A 71 -18.61 0.19 10.60
CA ASP A 71 -20.00 0.57 10.87
C ASP A 71 -20.53 1.66 9.92
N PHE A 72 -19.65 2.52 9.40
CA PHE A 72 -20.05 3.62 8.52
C PHE A 72 -20.67 3.09 7.22
N ILE A 73 -20.00 2.14 6.58
CA ILE A 73 -20.52 1.55 5.34
C ILE A 73 -21.76 0.71 5.61
N GLN A 74 -21.81 -0.02 6.72
CA GLN A 74 -22.99 -0.76 7.12
C GLN A 74 -24.18 0.18 7.31
N ASN A 75 -23.99 1.31 7.95
CA ASN A 75 -25.01 2.34 8.11
C ASN A 75 -25.52 2.89 6.77
N ILE A 76 -24.65 3.03 5.78
CA ILE A 76 -25.07 3.43 4.42
C ILE A 76 -25.92 2.34 3.77
N LEU A 77 -25.50 1.08 3.87
CA LEU A 77 -26.26 -0.05 3.32
C LEU A 77 -27.64 -0.14 3.94
N ASP A 78 -27.72 0.01 5.26
CA ASP A 78 -28.98 0.01 6.00
C ASP A 78 -29.88 1.20 5.62
N ALA A 79 -29.30 2.38 5.47
CA ALA A 79 -30.02 3.58 5.05
C ALA A 79 -30.55 3.49 3.60
N LEU A 80 -29.88 2.73 2.75
CA LEU A 80 -30.30 2.45 1.38
C LEU A 80 -31.29 1.27 1.29
N GLY A 81 -31.58 0.61 2.41
CA GLY A 81 -32.49 -0.55 2.47
C GLY A 81 -31.91 -1.77 1.74
N LEU A 82 -30.59 -1.92 1.71
CA LEU A 82 -29.89 -3.01 1.04
C LEU A 82 -29.65 -4.17 1.99
N ASP A 83 -30.09 -5.35 1.57
CA ASP A 83 -29.85 -6.59 2.30
C ASP A 83 -28.38 -7.04 2.19
N GLU A 84 -27.96 -7.90 3.11
CA GLU A 84 -26.60 -8.51 3.09
C GLU A 84 -26.31 -9.29 1.81
N ASP A 85 -27.34 -9.80 1.14
CA ASP A 85 -27.24 -10.53 -0.12
C ASP A 85 -27.27 -9.64 -1.36
N SER A 86 -27.39 -8.32 -1.19
CA SER A 86 -27.37 -7.39 -2.31
C SER A 86 -26.03 -7.40 -3.03
N GLU A 87 -26.03 -7.12 -4.33
CA GLU A 87 -24.82 -6.99 -5.14
C GLU A 87 -23.84 -5.98 -4.54
N VAL A 88 -24.35 -4.87 -4.05
CA VAL A 88 -23.56 -3.79 -3.44
C VAL A 88 -22.90 -4.26 -2.14
N ALA A 89 -23.64 -4.97 -1.29
CA ALA A 89 -23.08 -5.53 -0.06
C ALA A 89 -22.00 -6.59 -0.36
N ARG A 90 -22.20 -7.41 -1.40
CA ARG A 90 -21.20 -8.38 -1.85
C ARG A 90 -19.94 -7.70 -2.37
N GLN A 91 -20.07 -6.68 -3.21
CA GLN A 91 -18.94 -5.89 -3.70
C GLN A 91 -18.14 -5.27 -2.55
N TRP A 92 -18.82 -4.75 -1.54
CA TRP A 92 -18.14 -4.22 -0.35
C TRP A 92 -17.35 -5.29 0.39
N ARG A 93 -17.91 -6.47 0.60
CA ARG A 93 -17.18 -7.59 1.22
C ARG A 93 -15.94 -8.01 0.41
N GLU A 94 -16.05 -8.05 -0.90
CA GLU A 94 -14.90 -8.35 -1.79
C GLU A 94 -13.80 -7.30 -1.66
N ILE A 95 -14.15 -6.01 -1.63
CA ILE A 95 -13.19 -4.92 -1.42
C ILE A 95 -12.50 -5.07 -0.06
N ARG A 96 -13.23 -5.38 1.00
CA ARG A 96 -12.65 -5.62 2.32
C ARG A 96 -11.66 -6.78 2.33
N GLN A 97 -12.00 -7.87 1.68
CA GLN A 97 -11.10 -9.03 1.56
C GLN A 97 -9.85 -8.68 0.77
N MET A 98 -9.99 -7.99 -0.35
CA MET A 98 -8.83 -7.53 -1.14
C MET A 98 -7.95 -6.57 -0.34
N THR A 99 -8.54 -5.65 0.39
CA THR A 99 -7.81 -4.69 1.24
C THR A 99 -7.03 -5.41 2.34
N SER A 100 -7.63 -6.41 2.97
CA SER A 100 -6.96 -7.27 3.96
C SER A 100 -5.76 -8.00 3.36
N ARG A 101 -5.92 -8.59 2.17
CA ARG A 101 -4.81 -9.23 1.44
C ARG A 101 -3.71 -8.24 1.08
N CYS A 102 -4.07 -7.04 0.62
CA CYS A 102 -3.08 -5.98 0.33
C CYS A 102 -2.26 -5.62 1.57
N ARG A 103 -2.90 -5.52 2.72
CA ARG A 103 -2.22 -5.26 3.99
C ARG A 103 -1.23 -6.36 4.34
N GLU A 104 -1.64 -7.62 4.26
CA GLU A 104 -0.77 -8.78 4.49
C GLU A 104 0.41 -8.81 3.51
N MET A 105 0.16 -8.57 2.24
CA MET A 105 1.21 -8.53 1.21
C MET A 105 2.18 -7.38 1.45
N ASN A 106 1.69 -6.21 1.83
CA ASN A 106 2.53 -5.06 2.14
C ASN A 106 3.43 -5.32 3.36
N GLU A 107 2.89 -5.94 4.40
CA GLU A 107 3.66 -6.37 5.57
C GLU A 107 4.73 -7.41 5.21
N ALA A 108 4.37 -8.40 4.42
CA ALA A 108 5.31 -9.43 3.96
C ALA A 108 6.42 -8.85 3.07
N ASN A 109 6.08 -7.94 2.16
CA ASN A 109 7.07 -7.24 1.32
C ASN A 109 7.98 -6.36 2.18
N GLY A 110 7.43 -5.67 3.18
CA GLY A 110 8.21 -4.88 4.15
C GLY A 110 9.21 -5.74 4.93
N ALA A 111 8.81 -6.92 5.38
CA ALA A 111 9.70 -7.86 6.05
C ALA A 111 10.82 -8.34 5.12
N LEU A 112 10.51 -8.63 3.86
CA LEU A 112 11.52 -9.03 2.86
C LEU A 112 12.50 -7.89 2.56
N ILE A 113 12.02 -6.66 2.46
CA ILE A 113 12.88 -5.46 2.31
C ILE A 113 13.89 -5.39 3.46
N SER A 114 13.43 -5.55 4.70
CA SER A 114 14.30 -5.52 5.89
C SER A 114 15.35 -6.62 5.88
N LEU A 115 14.99 -7.84 5.46
CA LEU A 115 15.94 -8.95 5.30
C LEU A 115 17.01 -8.67 4.25
N LEU A 116 16.61 -8.13 3.09
CA LEU A 116 17.54 -7.80 2.01
C LEU A 116 18.50 -6.66 2.39
N GLN A 117 18.01 -5.67 3.12
CA GLN A 117 18.84 -4.58 3.66
C GLN A 117 19.89 -5.11 4.64
N GLU A 118 19.49 -5.98 5.55
CA GLU A 118 20.43 -6.58 6.51
C GLU A 118 21.48 -7.44 5.81
N SER A 119 21.07 -8.25 4.82
CA SER A 119 21.98 -9.02 4.00
C SER A 119 22.98 -8.13 3.25
N ASN A 120 22.52 -7.03 2.66
CA ASN A 120 23.39 -6.07 1.99
C ASN A 120 24.38 -5.39 2.95
N ARG A 121 23.94 -5.03 4.16
CA ARG A 121 24.84 -4.47 5.20
C ARG A 121 25.93 -5.46 5.57
N GLN A 122 25.61 -6.72 5.75
CA GLN A 122 26.59 -7.77 6.07
C GLN A 122 27.61 -7.94 4.95
N ILE A 123 27.18 -7.98 3.70
CA ILE A 123 28.04 -8.08 2.53
C ILE A 123 28.95 -6.86 2.43
N MET A 124 28.41 -5.66 2.56
CA MET A 124 29.19 -4.42 2.53
C MET A 124 30.19 -4.34 3.68
N SER A 125 29.82 -4.83 4.86
CA SER A 125 30.70 -4.92 6.01
C SER A 125 31.93 -5.83 5.76
N LEU A 126 31.72 -6.94 5.04
CA LEU A 126 32.77 -7.88 4.69
C LEU A 126 33.77 -7.29 3.65
N PHE A 127 33.25 -6.53 2.66
CA PHE A 127 34.09 -6.02 1.56
C PHE A 127 34.67 -4.64 1.82
N PHE A 128 33.98 -3.77 2.55
CA PHE A 128 34.35 -2.35 2.71
C PHE A 128 34.60 -1.93 4.17
N GLY A 129 34.55 -2.86 5.10
CA GLY A 129 34.70 -2.55 6.52
C GLY A 129 33.60 -1.63 7.04
N GLN A 130 33.95 -0.55 7.76
CA GLN A 130 32.97 0.34 8.40
C GLN A 130 32.40 1.46 7.51
N ARG A 131 32.76 1.50 6.22
CA ARG A 131 32.23 2.52 5.29
C ARG A 131 30.95 1.99 4.65
N ARG A 132 29.82 2.57 5.04
CA ARG A 132 28.50 2.15 4.57
C ARG A 132 27.68 3.35 4.14
N GLU A 133 27.16 3.28 2.92
CA GLU A 133 25.95 4.01 2.58
C GLU A 133 24.75 3.12 2.96
N GLN A 134 23.92 3.59 3.88
CA GLN A 134 22.69 2.90 4.23
C GLN A 134 21.54 3.43 3.37
N ILE A 135 20.97 2.55 2.56
CA ILE A 135 19.68 2.78 1.94
C ILE A 135 18.65 2.24 2.91
N ASP A 136 17.82 3.11 3.46
CA ASP A 136 16.78 2.76 4.40
C ASP A 136 15.40 2.97 3.76
N TYR A 137 14.52 1.99 3.93
CA TYR A 137 13.13 2.11 3.51
C TYR A 137 12.30 2.56 4.71
N GLY A 138 11.59 3.69 4.58
CA GLY A 138 10.67 4.15 5.61
C GLY A 138 9.48 3.20 5.77
N ALA A 139 8.72 3.39 6.85
CA ALA A 139 7.50 2.63 7.13
C ALA A 139 6.42 2.79 6.04
N ASP A 140 6.53 3.79 5.20
CA ASP A 140 5.70 4.05 4.02
C ASP A 140 6.13 3.26 2.76
N GLY A 141 7.18 2.44 2.85
CA GLY A 141 7.73 1.65 1.76
C GLY A 141 8.52 2.47 0.74
N GLN A 142 8.90 3.70 1.05
CA GLN A 142 9.76 4.52 0.19
C GLN A 142 11.24 4.36 0.55
N ALA A 143 12.08 4.27 -0.47
CA ALA A 143 13.52 4.21 -0.30
C ALA A 143 14.05 5.58 0.15
N ARG A 144 14.77 5.62 1.26
CA ARG A 144 15.49 6.80 1.75
C ARG A 144 16.98 6.51 1.79
N VAL A 145 17.75 7.37 1.19
CA VAL A 145 19.21 7.34 1.34
C VAL A 145 19.56 8.13 2.60
N ASN A 146 19.83 7.43 3.67
CA ASN A 146 20.49 8.03 4.84
C ASN A 146 21.98 8.17 4.52
N GLY A 147 22.29 9.23 3.80
CA GLY A 147 23.66 9.68 3.74
C GLY A 147 24.03 10.29 5.10
N ASP A 148 24.44 9.47 6.04
CA ASP A 148 25.31 9.98 7.09
C ASP A 148 26.68 10.23 6.43
N ALA A 149 26.72 11.30 5.66
CA ALA A 149 27.96 11.91 5.24
C ALA A 149 28.61 12.60 6.46
N ARG A 150 28.76 11.89 7.54
CA ARG A 150 29.88 12.12 8.41
C ARG A 150 31.08 11.52 7.68
N LEU A 151 31.61 12.30 6.79
CA LEU A 151 33.04 12.38 6.66
C LEU A 151 33.55 12.54 8.10
N LEU A 152 33.83 11.42 8.74
CA LEU A 152 34.79 11.42 9.81
C LEU A 152 36.05 11.87 9.14
N GLY A 153 36.23 13.18 9.24
CA GLY A 153 37.45 13.82 8.83
C GLY A 153 38.57 12.99 9.36
N ALA A 154 39.47 12.71 8.46
CA ALA A 154 40.73 12.18 8.78
C ALA A 154 41.26 12.82 10.06
N GLY A 155 41.35 12.01 11.08
CA GLY A 155 42.33 12.22 12.14
C GLY A 155 43.57 11.51 11.71
#